data_c5b68ddea5df68c0b9a62f5db4dd2545
#
_entry.id   c5b68ddea5df68c0b9a62f5db4dd2545
#
_cell.length_a   1.000
_cell.length_b   1.000
_cell.length_c   1.000
_cell.angle_alpha   90.00
_cell.angle_beta   90.00
_cell.angle_gamma   90.00
#
_symmetry.space_group_name_H-M   'P 1'
#
loop_
_entity.id
_entity.type
_entity.pdbx_description
1 polymer ?
#
loop_
_entity_poly.entity_id
_entity_poly.type
_entity_poly.pdbx_seq_one_letter_code
_entity_poly.pdbx_strand_id
1 'polypeptide(L)'
;MTETPSLPPIPSQAWQWPLGQPWEHHNIVRYASNLDDGPAHGVPLGGLGAGCVGRSPHGDFNLWHLDGGEHVFQSIPGCQFSLWEQGGGRTQAYALSTQPPTEGTLSSWAWYPASTQARTTGSYHALYPRSWYRYENVLRAQITCEQITPIWPDNYQEASYPVAVFEWTAHNPTTTTIP
;
A
#
# COMPACT_ATOMS: atom_id res chain seq x y z
N MET A 1 27.54 16.54 -13.06
CA MET A 1 26.76 16.59 -11.82
C MET A 1 25.79 15.42 -11.91
N THR A 2 26.06 14.34 -11.19
CA THR A 2 25.12 13.21 -11.08
C THR A 2 24.03 13.64 -10.11
N GLU A 3 22.80 13.82 -10.62
CA GLU A 3 21.65 14.04 -9.77
C GLU A 3 21.56 12.86 -8.77
N THR A 4 21.51 13.18 -7.50
CA THR A 4 21.21 12.17 -6.48
C THR A 4 19.78 11.70 -6.75
N PRO A 5 19.55 10.40 -6.98
CA PRO A 5 18.20 9.91 -7.24
C PRO A 5 17.31 10.22 -6.03
N SER A 6 16.35 11.10 -6.24
CA SER A 6 15.33 11.40 -5.24
C SER A 6 14.16 10.44 -5.42
N LEU A 7 13.39 10.24 -4.35
CA LEU A 7 12.12 9.50 -4.47
C LEU A 7 11.20 10.20 -5.50
N PRO A 8 10.43 9.42 -6.29
CA PRO A 8 9.50 10.01 -7.25
C PRO A 8 8.50 10.94 -6.54
N PRO A 9 8.20 12.11 -7.13
CA PRO A 9 7.28 13.06 -6.53
C PRO A 9 5.85 12.50 -6.54
N ILE A 10 5.16 12.64 -5.41
CA ILE A 10 3.73 12.35 -5.32
C ILE A 10 2.98 13.66 -5.64
N PRO A 11 1.94 13.63 -6.50
CA PRO A 11 1.16 14.82 -6.81
C PRO A 11 0.57 15.46 -5.56
N SER A 12 0.62 16.77 -5.46
CA SER A 12 0.11 17.52 -4.29
C SER A 12 -1.40 17.41 -4.10
N GLN A 13 -2.13 17.03 -5.15
CA GLN A 13 -3.57 16.78 -5.13
C GLN A 13 -3.92 15.41 -4.54
N ALA A 14 -2.95 14.50 -4.38
CA ALA A 14 -3.22 13.19 -3.81
C ALA A 14 -3.68 13.33 -2.35
N TRP A 15 -4.80 12.68 -2.04
CA TRP A 15 -5.25 12.55 -0.66
C TRP A 15 -4.18 11.80 0.14
N GLN A 16 -3.93 12.24 1.37
CA GLN A 16 -2.88 11.68 2.22
C GLN A 16 -3.43 11.18 3.54
N TRP A 17 -2.93 10.03 3.98
CA TRP A 17 -3.24 9.44 5.28
C TRP A 17 -1.98 8.87 5.94
N PRO A 18 -1.80 8.98 7.26
CA PRO A 18 -0.68 8.34 7.95
C PRO A 18 -0.78 6.82 7.86
N LEU A 19 0.33 6.15 7.57
CA LEU A 19 0.37 4.70 7.41
C LEU A 19 -0.08 4.00 8.69
N GLY A 20 -1.04 3.10 8.56
CA GLY A 20 -1.53 2.28 9.66
C GLY A 20 -2.47 2.98 10.65
N GLN A 21 -2.86 4.22 10.40
CA GLN A 21 -3.89 4.86 11.21
C GLN A 21 -5.28 4.39 10.80
N PRO A 22 -6.18 4.09 11.75
CA PRO A 22 -7.54 3.70 11.43
C PRO A 22 -8.27 4.89 10.77
N TRP A 23 -9.12 4.58 9.81
CA TRP A 23 -10.06 5.53 9.27
C TRP A 23 -11.34 5.51 10.09
N GLU A 24 -11.53 6.53 10.90
CA GLU A 24 -12.78 6.71 11.64
C GLU A 24 -13.75 7.55 10.80
N HIS A 25 -14.70 6.89 10.18
CA HIS A 25 -15.70 7.56 9.37
C HIS A 25 -17.04 7.62 10.13
N HIS A 26 -17.41 8.81 10.56
CA HIS A 26 -18.65 9.02 11.31
C HIS A 26 -19.94 9.04 10.44
N ASN A 27 -19.80 9.07 9.12
CA ASN A 27 -20.91 9.26 8.17
C ASN A 27 -20.95 8.24 7.02
N ILE A 28 -20.55 7.01 7.25
CA ILE A 28 -20.73 5.97 6.23
C ILE A 28 -22.21 5.62 6.13
N VAL A 29 -22.82 5.92 5.00
CA VAL A 29 -24.17 5.43 4.68
C VAL A 29 -24.02 3.99 4.22
N ARG A 30 -24.31 3.04 5.10
CA ARG A 30 -24.35 1.63 4.76
C ARG A 30 -25.74 1.28 4.24
N TYR A 31 -25.82 0.92 2.99
CA TYR A 31 -26.99 0.25 2.44
C TYR A 31 -26.88 -1.24 2.72
N ALA A 32 -28.01 -1.93 2.94
CA ALA A 32 -28.02 -3.36 3.27
C ALA A 32 -27.33 -4.26 2.22
N SER A 33 -27.12 -3.75 1.02
CA SER A 33 -26.50 -4.46 -0.12
C SER A 33 -25.19 -3.83 -0.61
N ASN A 34 -24.70 -2.74 0.02
CA ASN A 34 -23.50 -2.04 -0.43
C ASN A 34 -22.70 -1.56 0.78
N LEU A 35 -21.51 -2.09 0.92
CA LEU A 35 -20.53 -1.70 1.93
C LEU A 35 -19.52 -0.76 1.27
N ASP A 36 -19.84 0.54 1.26
CA ASP A 36 -18.88 1.56 0.90
C ASP A 36 -18.16 2.02 2.18
N ASP A 37 -17.01 1.42 2.45
CA ASP A 37 -16.18 1.77 3.59
C ASP A 37 -15.17 2.90 3.25
N GLY A 38 -15.38 3.57 2.12
CA GLY A 38 -14.55 4.69 1.67
C GLY A 38 -13.07 4.29 1.47
N PRO A 39 -12.12 5.05 2.01
CA PRO A 39 -10.70 4.79 1.78
C PRO A 39 -10.16 3.55 2.51
N ALA A 40 -10.96 2.85 3.31
CA ALA A 40 -10.52 1.71 4.12
C ALA A 40 -9.92 0.56 3.28
N HIS A 41 -10.25 0.49 1.99
CA HIS A 41 -9.75 -0.53 1.07
C HIS A 41 -8.73 0.00 0.08
N GLY A 42 -8.38 1.28 0.17
CA GLY A 42 -7.45 1.94 -0.74
C GLY A 42 -8.00 2.12 -2.17
N VAL A 43 -7.13 2.49 -3.09
CA VAL A 43 -7.46 2.58 -4.52
C VAL A 43 -7.65 1.18 -5.09
N PRO A 44 -8.77 0.88 -5.76
CA PRO A 44 -8.98 -0.42 -6.39
C PRO A 44 -7.95 -0.64 -7.51
N LEU A 45 -7.34 -1.82 -7.50
CA LEU A 45 -6.32 -2.26 -8.46
C LEU A 45 -6.89 -3.34 -9.36
N GLY A 46 -6.97 -3.09 -10.65
CA GLY A 46 -7.49 -4.00 -11.66
C GLY A 46 -8.04 -3.25 -12.85
N GLY A 47 -8.16 -3.93 -13.99
CA GLY A 47 -8.70 -3.35 -15.23
C GLY A 47 -10.22 -3.20 -15.22
N LEU A 48 -10.73 -2.45 -16.18
CA LEU A 48 -12.17 -2.26 -16.39
C LEU A 48 -12.86 -3.60 -16.66
N GLY A 49 -13.81 -3.97 -15.80
CA GLY A 49 -14.57 -5.22 -15.94
C GLY A 49 -13.79 -6.49 -15.63
N ALA A 50 -12.55 -6.40 -15.15
CA ALA A 50 -11.67 -7.54 -14.88
C ALA A 50 -11.59 -7.92 -13.39
N GLY A 51 -12.43 -7.32 -12.56
CA GLY A 51 -12.32 -7.41 -11.11
C GLY A 51 -11.25 -6.49 -10.53
N CYS A 52 -11.13 -6.46 -9.20
CA CYS A 52 -10.11 -5.67 -8.55
C CYS A 52 -9.69 -6.28 -7.20
N VAL A 53 -8.51 -5.86 -6.74
CA VAL A 53 -8.06 -6.03 -5.37
C VAL A 53 -7.81 -4.66 -4.76
N GLY A 54 -8.03 -4.52 -3.45
CA GLY A 54 -7.76 -3.30 -2.71
C GLY A 54 -6.64 -3.51 -1.69
N ARG A 55 -5.73 -2.57 -1.62
CA ARG A 55 -4.68 -2.53 -0.59
C ARG A 55 -4.89 -1.31 0.29
N SER A 56 -5.16 -1.56 1.56
CA SER A 56 -5.59 -0.55 2.53
C SER A 56 -4.47 0.41 2.93
N PRO A 57 -4.77 1.55 3.55
CA PRO A 57 -3.77 2.42 4.16
C PRO A 57 -2.92 1.76 5.26
N HIS A 58 -3.27 0.55 5.69
CA HIS A 58 -2.46 -0.28 6.57
C HIS A 58 -1.40 -1.10 5.82
N GLY A 59 -1.49 -1.19 4.49
CA GLY A 59 -0.59 -1.94 3.65
C GLY A 59 -0.98 -3.41 3.42
N ASP A 60 -2.08 -3.87 3.97
CA ASP A 60 -2.65 -5.19 3.73
C ASP A 60 -3.61 -5.18 2.54
N PHE A 61 -3.72 -6.31 1.86
CA PHE A 61 -4.76 -6.54 0.86
C PHE A 61 -6.01 -7.02 1.58
N ASN A 62 -7.09 -6.24 1.52
CA ASN A 62 -8.31 -6.49 2.28
C ASN A 62 -9.61 -6.38 1.49
N LEU A 63 -9.51 -6.13 0.19
CA LEU A 63 -10.64 -6.17 -0.75
C LEU A 63 -10.30 -7.13 -1.88
N TRP A 64 -11.21 -8.06 -2.17
CA TRP A 64 -11.07 -9.08 -3.21
C TRP A 64 -12.37 -9.15 -4.01
N HIS A 65 -12.31 -8.64 -5.20
CA HIS A 65 -13.39 -8.52 -6.17
C HIS A 65 -12.99 -9.28 -7.43
N LEU A 66 -12.79 -10.59 -7.32
CA LEU A 66 -12.22 -11.40 -8.38
C LEU A 66 -13.28 -12.24 -9.11
N ASP A 67 -14.43 -12.44 -8.49
CA ASP A 67 -15.56 -13.11 -9.11
C ASP A 67 -16.76 -12.16 -9.23
N GLY A 68 -17.49 -12.24 -10.35
CA GLY A 68 -18.61 -11.35 -10.61
C GLY A 68 -19.71 -11.52 -9.58
N GLY A 69 -20.01 -10.45 -8.84
CA GLY A 69 -21.05 -10.43 -7.81
C GLY A 69 -20.58 -10.82 -6.41
N GLU A 70 -19.34 -11.28 -6.23
CA GLU A 70 -18.80 -11.54 -4.90
C GLU A 70 -17.86 -10.40 -4.45
N HIS A 71 -18.09 -9.92 -3.23
CA HIS A 71 -17.30 -8.91 -2.57
C HIS A 71 -16.72 -9.52 -1.28
N VAL A 72 -15.45 -9.86 -1.29
CA VAL A 72 -14.77 -10.38 -0.10
C VAL A 72 -13.95 -9.26 0.53
N PHE A 73 -14.33 -8.89 1.75
CA PHE A 73 -13.62 -7.90 2.57
C PHE A 73 -12.88 -8.63 3.69
N GLN A 74 -11.69 -9.10 3.38
CA GLN A 74 -10.88 -9.85 4.32
C GLN A 74 -9.40 -9.58 4.10
N SER A 75 -8.70 -9.21 5.17
CA SER A 75 -7.24 -9.20 5.16
C SER A 75 -6.71 -10.64 5.12
N ILE A 76 -5.82 -10.91 4.16
CA ILE A 76 -5.12 -12.19 4.03
C ILE A 76 -3.65 -11.97 4.38
N PRO A 77 -3.19 -12.33 5.58
CA PRO A 77 -1.83 -11.99 6.03
C PRO A 77 -0.70 -12.54 5.17
N GLY A 78 -0.94 -13.60 4.41
CA GLY A 78 0.01 -14.12 3.43
C GLY A 78 0.13 -13.31 2.15
N CYS A 79 -0.85 -12.45 1.85
CA CYS A 79 -0.91 -11.63 0.65
C CYS A 79 -0.41 -10.21 0.94
N GLN A 80 0.87 -10.04 1.21
CA GLN A 80 1.46 -8.73 1.45
C GLN A 80 2.92 -8.73 0.98
N PHE A 81 3.50 -7.55 0.84
CA PHE A 81 4.91 -7.39 0.52
C PHE A 81 5.76 -7.50 1.78
N SER A 82 6.99 -7.91 1.61
CA SER A 82 7.99 -7.88 2.66
C SER A 82 9.28 -7.25 2.15
N LEU A 83 10.05 -6.68 3.06
CA LEU A 83 11.34 -6.07 2.77
C LEU A 83 12.35 -6.51 3.80
N TRP A 84 13.53 -6.81 3.30
CA TRP A 84 14.71 -7.14 4.10
C TRP A 84 15.83 -6.17 3.75
N GLU A 85 16.50 -5.66 4.78
CA GLU A 85 17.72 -4.87 4.61
C GLU A 85 18.78 -5.30 5.62
N GLN A 86 20.04 -5.20 5.22
CA GLN A 86 21.18 -5.42 6.09
C GLN A 86 22.12 -4.23 6.04
N GLY A 87 22.63 -3.79 7.16
CA GLY A 87 23.62 -2.71 7.19
C GLY A 87 23.87 -2.18 8.59
N GLY A 88 25.05 -1.61 8.79
CA GLY A 88 25.45 -1.06 10.09
C GLY A 88 25.47 -2.10 11.23
N GLY A 89 25.73 -3.37 10.93
CA GLY A 89 25.72 -4.46 11.91
C GLY A 89 24.30 -4.93 12.31
N ARG A 90 23.27 -4.48 11.61
CA ARG A 90 21.88 -4.88 11.87
C ARG A 90 21.27 -5.50 10.62
N THR A 91 20.43 -6.50 10.84
CA THR A 91 19.51 -7.05 9.85
C THR A 91 18.10 -6.73 10.28
N GLN A 92 17.29 -6.20 9.38
CA GLN A 92 15.90 -5.89 9.62
C GLN A 92 15.05 -6.49 8.50
N ALA A 93 13.92 -7.09 8.86
CA ALA A 93 12.94 -7.59 7.91
C ALA A 93 11.55 -7.26 8.42
N TYR A 94 10.69 -6.78 7.54
CA TYR A 94 9.31 -6.44 7.88
C TYR A 94 8.36 -6.92 6.80
N ALA A 95 7.24 -7.49 7.22
CA ALA A 95 6.04 -7.51 6.39
C ALA A 95 5.53 -6.07 6.28
N LEU A 96 5.31 -5.57 5.04
CA LEU A 96 4.98 -4.16 4.78
C LEU A 96 3.47 -3.87 4.96
N SER A 97 2.94 -4.36 6.07
CA SER A 97 1.60 -4.08 6.57
C SER A 97 1.65 -3.82 8.07
N THR A 98 0.78 -2.97 8.55
CA THR A 98 0.61 -2.64 9.97
C THR A 98 -0.48 -3.47 10.64
N GLN A 99 -0.98 -4.51 9.96
CA GLN A 99 -2.05 -5.41 10.42
C GLN A 99 -1.49 -6.83 10.67
N PRO A 100 -0.82 -7.07 11.80
CA PRO A 100 -0.36 -8.41 12.16
C PRO A 100 -1.54 -9.34 12.40
N PRO A 101 -1.47 -10.60 11.96
CA PRO A 101 -2.46 -11.59 12.37
C PRO A 101 -2.31 -11.91 13.87
N THR A 102 -3.42 -12.28 14.51
CA THR A 102 -3.44 -12.62 15.95
C THR A 102 -2.98 -14.06 16.21
N GLU A 103 -2.99 -14.90 15.18
CA GLU A 103 -2.67 -16.33 15.29
C GLU A 103 -1.96 -16.86 14.03
N GLY A 104 -1.49 -18.08 14.09
CA GLY A 104 -0.78 -18.74 13.00
C GLY A 104 0.70 -18.33 12.90
N THR A 105 1.43 -18.96 11.98
CA THR A 105 2.88 -18.80 11.83
C THR A 105 3.29 -17.35 11.57
N LEU A 106 2.47 -16.60 10.82
CA LEU A 106 2.77 -15.22 10.47
C LEU A 106 2.64 -14.24 11.63
N SER A 107 1.98 -14.62 12.73
CA SER A 107 1.89 -13.78 13.94
C SER A 107 3.26 -13.52 14.59
N SER A 108 4.23 -14.41 14.35
CA SER A 108 5.61 -14.27 14.86
C SER A 108 6.52 -13.40 13.98
N TRP A 109 6.06 -12.96 12.82
CA TRP A 109 6.85 -12.13 11.93
C TRP A 109 6.95 -10.68 12.47
N ALA A 110 7.98 -9.97 12.05
CA ALA A 110 8.05 -8.55 12.27
C ALA A 110 7.15 -7.83 11.24
N TRP A 111 6.14 -7.13 11.73
CA TRP A 111 5.22 -6.34 10.94
C TRP A 111 5.59 -4.87 11.02
N TYR A 112 5.35 -4.14 9.94
CA TYR A 112 5.72 -2.74 9.87
C TYR A 112 4.93 -1.92 10.91
N PRO A 113 5.57 -1.06 11.70
CA PRO A 113 4.87 -0.32 12.74
C PRO A 113 3.97 0.76 12.14
N ALA A 114 2.79 0.94 12.72
CA ALA A 114 1.90 2.03 12.35
C ALA A 114 2.47 3.39 12.78
N SER A 115 2.11 4.42 12.05
CA SER A 115 2.35 5.81 12.45
C SER A 115 1.58 6.14 13.72
N THR A 116 2.13 7.00 14.55
CA THR A 116 1.50 7.53 15.75
C THR A 116 1.60 9.06 15.76
N GLN A 117 0.95 9.73 16.69
CA GLN A 117 1.11 11.18 16.85
C GLN A 117 2.55 11.59 17.16
N ALA A 118 3.31 10.72 17.85
CA ALA A 118 4.70 10.99 18.25
C ALA A 118 5.71 10.59 17.17
N ARG A 119 5.36 9.67 16.25
CA ARG A 119 6.28 9.14 15.24
C ARG A 119 5.56 8.78 13.95
N THR A 120 5.95 9.42 12.87
CA THR A 120 5.57 9.02 11.52
C THR A 120 6.46 7.86 11.06
N THR A 121 5.84 6.77 10.61
CA THR A 121 6.51 5.62 10.00
C THR A 121 6.27 5.54 8.51
N GLY A 122 5.42 6.41 7.98
CA GLY A 122 5.09 6.52 6.56
C GLY A 122 3.71 7.08 6.33
N SER A 123 3.35 7.13 5.06
CA SER A 123 2.08 7.68 4.58
C SER A 123 1.55 6.90 3.38
N TYR A 124 0.24 6.84 3.30
CA TYR A 124 -0.50 6.40 2.12
C TYR A 124 -1.04 7.62 1.38
N HIS A 125 -0.97 7.59 0.06
CA HIS A 125 -1.51 8.65 -0.79
C HIS A 125 -2.39 8.03 -1.88
N ALA A 126 -3.47 8.72 -2.24
CA ALA A 126 -4.40 8.25 -3.25
C ALA A 126 -4.79 9.37 -4.21
N LEU A 127 -4.65 9.09 -5.49
CA LEU A 127 -5.18 9.89 -6.59
C LEU A 127 -5.48 8.94 -7.74
N TYR A 128 -6.72 8.43 -7.78
CA TYR A 128 -7.12 7.46 -8.79
C TYR A 128 -6.71 7.90 -10.20
N PRO A 129 -6.09 7.03 -11.03
CA PRO A 129 -5.94 5.58 -10.88
C PRO A 129 -4.64 5.13 -10.19
N ARG A 130 -4.02 5.97 -9.41
CA ARG A 130 -2.75 5.69 -8.74
C ARG A 130 -2.87 5.83 -7.23
N SER A 131 -1.98 5.13 -6.52
CA SER A 131 -1.77 5.32 -5.08
C SER A 131 -0.30 5.06 -4.73
N TRP A 132 0.14 5.62 -3.60
CA TRP A 132 1.52 5.52 -3.17
C TRP A 132 1.59 5.18 -1.69
N TYR A 133 2.55 4.33 -1.34
CA TYR A 133 2.98 4.12 0.03
C TYR A 133 4.39 4.66 0.17
N ARG A 134 4.62 5.47 1.18
CA ARG A 134 5.95 5.86 1.66
C ARG A 134 6.21 5.17 2.98
N TYR A 135 7.37 4.50 3.08
CA TYR A 135 7.86 3.85 4.29
C TYR A 135 9.07 4.63 4.77
N GLU A 136 8.97 5.22 5.96
CA GLU A 136 9.93 6.20 6.46
C GLU A 136 10.27 5.92 7.93
N ASN A 137 11.46 6.33 8.36
CA ASN A 137 11.88 6.35 9.77
C ASN A 137 11.90 4.99 10.51
N VAL A 138 11.81 3.87 9.80
CA VAL A 138 11.89 2.51 10.36
C VAL A 138 13.08 1.79 9.75
N LEU A 139 13.15 1.76 8.44
CA LEU A 139 14.27 1.23 7.65
C LEU A 139 15.33 2.32 7.47
N ARG A 140 16.55 1.91 7.11
CA ARG A 140 17.62 2.85 6.73
C ARG A 140 17.38 3.45 5.35
N ALA A 141 16.87 2.63 4.43
CA ALA A 141 16.40 3.09 3.14
C ALA A 141 15.02 3.75 3.26
N GLN A 142 14.79 4.75 2.42
CA GLN A 142 13.46 5.29 2.17
C GLN A 142 12.83 4.48 1.03
N ILE A 143 11.65 3.94 1.26
CA ILE A 143 10.98 3.07 0.30
C ILE A 143 9.68 3.72 -0.13
N THR A 144 9.41 3.69 -1.43
CA THR A 144 8.13 4.09 -2.00
C THR A 144 7.60 2.97 -2.88
N CYS A 145 6.32 2.68 -2.76
CA CYS A 145 5.59 1.83 -3.68
C CYS A 145 4.54 2.66 -4.39
N GLU A 146 4.65 2.82 -5.68
CA GLU A 146 3.56 3.33 -6.52
C GLU A 146 2.73 2.15 -7.02
N GLN A 147 1.41 2.28 -6.90
CA GLN A 147 0.44 1.33 -7.40
C GLN A 147 -0.34 1.98 -8.53
N ILE A 148 -0.53 1.25 -9.63
CA ILE A 148 -1.17 1.76 -10.83
C ILE A 148 -2.27 0.79 -11.27
N THR A 149 -3.49 1.32 -11.38
CA THR A 149 -4.60 0.66 -12.07
C THR A 149 -4.50 1.00 -13.56
N PRO A 150 -4.59 0.02 -14.47
CA PRO A 150 -4.40 0.25 -15.90
C PRO A 150 -5.63 0.93 -16.53
N ILE A 151 -5.94 2.16 -16.10
CA ILE A 151 -7.00 2.98 -16.69
C ILE A 151 -6.39 3.94 -17.69
N TRP A 152 -6.76 3.75 -18.94
CA TRP A 152 -6.28 4.54 -20.06
C TRP A 152 -7.45 5.00 -20.92
N PRO A 153 -7.74 6.30 -20.96
CA PRO A 153 -8.83 6.83 -21.78
C PRO A 153 -8.67 6.41 -23.25
N ASP A 154 -9.79 6.03 -23.87
CA ASP A 154 -9.89 5.63 -25.27
C ASP A 154 -9.10 4.36 -25.66
N ASN A 155 -8.58 3.62 -24.69
CA ASN A 155 -7.88 2.36 -24.90
C ASN A 155 -8.47 1.24 -24.01
N TYR A 156 -9.65 0.76 -24.37
CA TYR A 156 -10.37 -0.25 -23.59
C TYR A 156 -9.66 -1.59 -23.52
N GLN A 157 -8.89 -1.96 -24.54
CA GLN A 157 -8.18 -3.23 -24.55
C GLN A 157 -7.17 -3.31 -23.39
N GLU A 158 -6.29 -2.33 -23.28
CA GLU A 158 -5.26 -2.32 -22.25
C GLU A 158 -5.82 -1.92 -20.88
N ALA A 159 -6.82 -1.03 -20.85
CA ALA A 159 -7.50 -0.66 -19.63
C ALA A 159 -8.31 -1.81 -19.00
N SER A 160 -8.57 -2.90 -19.73
CA SER A 160 -9.28 -4.08 -19.26
C SER A 160 -8.36 -5.23 -18.84
N TYR A 161 -7.05 -5.06 -18.86
CA TYR A 161 -6.14 -6.11 -18.39
C TYR A 161 -6.35 -6.39 -16.89
N PRO A 162 -6.47 -7.67 -16.48
CA PRO A 162 -6.62 -8.07 -15.08
C PRO A 162 -5.28 -7.98 -14.34
N VAL A 163 -4.71 -6.78 -14.26
CA VAL A 163 -3.41 -6.55 -13.67
C VAL A 163 -3.43 -5.41 -12.66
N ALA A 164 -2.57 -5.50 -11.68
CA ALA A 164 -2.18 -4.43 -10.79
C ALA A 164 -0.67 -4.22 -10.94
N VAL A 165 -0.24 -2.99 -11.15
CA VAL A 165 1.18 -2.65 -11.31
C VAL A 165 1.70 -2.07 -10.02
N PHE A 166 2.87 -2.56 -9.57
CA PHE A 166 3.56 -2.09 -8.38
C PHE A 166 4.98 -1.69 -8.76
N GLU A 167 5.27 -0.41 -8.66
CA GLU A 167 6.60 0.13 -8.88
C GLU A 167 7.26 0.47 -7.55
N TRP A 168 8.37 -0.18 -7.25
CA TRP A 168 9.10 0.00 -6.00
C TRP A 168 10.36 0.83 -6.23
N THR A 169 10.51 1.89 -5.44
CA THR A 169 11.72 2.71 -5.41
C THR A 169 12.34 2.64 -4.02
N ALA A 170 13.62 2.29 -3.98
CA ALA A 170 14.43 2.35 -2.77
C ALA A 170 15.48 3.46 -2.91
N HIS A 171 15.46 4.41 -2.00
CA HIS A 171 16.45 5.47 -1.91
C HIS A 171 17.32 5.30 -0.67
N ASN A 172 18.63 5.24 -0.87
CA ASN A 172 19.59 5.22 0.23
C ASN A 172 20.00 6.67 0.57
N PRO A 173 19.50 7.26 1.65
CA PRO A 173 19.86 8.63 2.03
C PRO A 173 21.24 8.73 2.69
N THR A 174 21.93 7.59 2.87
CA THR A 174 23.23 7.53 3.54
C THR A 174 24.38 7.48 2.53
N THR A 175 25.58 7.74 2.97
CA THR A 175 26.81 7.60 2.16
C THR A 175 27.37 6.16 2.14
N THR A 176 26.78 5.25 2.91
CA THR A 176 27.22 3.85 3.00
C THR A 176 26.26 2.94 2.27
N THR A 177 26.77 1.91 1.64
CA THR A 177 25.94 0.90 0.97
C THR A 177 24.99 0.24 1.97
N ILE A 178 23.73 0.08 1.55
CA ILE A 178 22.72 -0.74 2.21
C ILE A 178 22.51 -1.95 1.28
N PRO A 179 23.03 -3.13 1.63
CA PRO A 179 22.80 -4.35 0.87
C PRO A 179 21.40 -4.86 1.06
#